data_932d256e6e21c43af607126958bc3838
#
_entry.id   932d256e6e21c43af607126958bc3838
#
_cell.length_a   1.000
_cell.length_b   1.000
_cell.length_c   1.000
_cell.angle_alpha   90.00
_cell.angle_beta   90.00
_cell.angle_gamma   90.00
#
_symmetry.space_group_name_H-M   'P 1'
#
loop_
_entity.id
_entity.type
_entity.pdbx_description
1 polymer ?
#
loop_
_entity_poly.entity_id
_entity_poly.type
_entity_poly.pdbx_seq_one_letter_code
_entity_poly.pdbx_strand_id
1 'polypeptide(L)'
;MNKELKKYVTDELLLIANNVTGEYTDKQMQQAKLELYNRGVDDKIIADIMEEKEEAFMRRLDAAARAEQARMDKRNERNRNISYKWWEMLFMFMFAPFYLFKRHYLPSDFFPKLKQLKAEKYDLKFRQRIISLLAGDMAWIFIYWVYYSFIKN
;
A
#
# COMPACT_ATOMS: atom_id res chain seq x y z
N MET A 1 -40.73 30.37 7.63
CA MET A 1 -39.36 30.65 7.17
C MET A 1 -38.40 30.45 8.33
N ASN A 2 -37.57 29.44 8.27
CA ASN A 2 -36.77 29.02 9.44
C ASN A 2 -35.64 30.05 9.67
N LYS A 3 -35.68 30.81 10.77
CA LYS A 3 -34.68 31.84 11.10
C LYS A 3 -33.26 31.30 11.22
N GLU A 4 -33.11 29.98 11.33
CA GLU A 4 -31.81 29.30 11.45
C GLU A 4 -31.03 29.25 10.17
N LEU A 5 -31.67 29.00 9.01
CA LEU A 5 -30.97 28.84 7.71
C LEU A 5 -30.32 30.14 7.21
N LYS A 6 -30.78 31.31 7.66
CA LYS A 6 -30.13 32.58 7.33
C LYS A 6 -28.73 32.75 7.91
N LYS A 7 -28.37 31.95 8.93
CA LYS A 7 -27.06 32.00 9.57
C LYS A 7 -26.00 31.17 8.87
N TYR A 8 -26.44 30.23 8.02
CA TYR A 8 -25.50 29.34 7.30
C TYR A 8 -24.80 30.09 6.18
N VAL A 9 -23.53 29.76 5.98
CA VAL A 9 -22.73 30.26 4.84
C VAL A 9 -23.25 29.60 3.55
N THR A 10 -23.04 30.25 2.41
CA THR A 10 -23.51 29.72 1.11
C THR A 10 -23.04 28.30 0.83
N ASP A 11 -21.81 27.94 1.21
CA ASP A 11 -21.27 26.59 1.08
C ASP A 11 -22.03 25.54 1.90
N GLU A 12 -22.43 25.89 3.12
CA GLU A 12 -23.22 25.00 3.97
C GLU A 12 -24.64 24.80 3.43
N LEU A 13 -25.25 25.88 2.91
CA LEU A 13 -26.54 25.79 2.23
C LEU A 13 -26.49 24.92 0.97
N LEU A 14 -25.41 24.96 0.22
CA LEU A 14 -25.17 24.06 -0.93
C LEU A 14 -25.10 22.59 -0.51
N LEU A 15 -24.42 22.27 0.60
CA LEU A 15 -24.35 20.91 1.13
C LEU A 15 -25.74 20.41 1.56
N ILE A 16 -26.54 21.26 2.20
CA ILE A 16 -27.91 20.93 2.64
C ILE A 16 -28.82 20.76 1.41
N ALA A 17 -28.75 21.69 0.44
CA ALA A 17 -29.60 21.70 -0.74
C ALA A 17 -29.41 20.46 -1.64
N ASN A 18 -28.19 19.92 -1.69
CA ASN A 18 -27.83 18.73 -2.48
C ASN A 18 -27.79 17.44 -1.65
N ASN A 19 -28.09 17.50 -0.34
CA ASN A 19 -28.08 16.37 0.58
C ASN A 19 -26.81 15.48 0.47
N VAL A 20 -25.66 16.11 0.39
CA VAL A 20 -24.36 15.43 0.16
C VAL A 20 -24.07 14.39 1.26
N THR A 21 -24.51 14.63 2.49
CA THR A 21 -24.33 13.71 3.64
C THR A 21 -25.45 12.69 3.78
N GLY A 22 -26.57 12.82 3.07
CA GLY A 22 -27.74 11.97 3.20
C GLY A 22 -28.56 12.20 4.49
N GLU A 23 -28.22 13.22 5.28
CA GLU A 23 -28.81 13.45 6.61
C GLU A 23 -29.99 14.44 6.61
N TYR A 24 -30.20 15.14 5.50
CA TYR A 24 -31.17 16.22 5.42
C TYR A 24 -32.51 15.75 4.84
N THR A 25 -33.60 16.27 5.42
CA THR A 25 -34.97 15.99 4.96
C THR A 25 -35.30 16.82 3.71
N ASP A 26 -36.24 16.33 2.90
CA ASP A 26 -36.71 17.04 1.69
C ASP A 26 -37.13 18.49 1.97
N LYS A 27 -37.75 18.71 3.13
CA LYS A 27 -38.16 20.05 3.60
C LYS A 27 -36.96 20.96 3.85
N GLN A 28 -35.89 20.44 4.45
CA GLN A 28 -34.64 21.19 4.67
C GLN A 28 -33.94 21.52 3.37
N MET A 29 -33.88 20.55 2.44
CA MET A 29 -33.33 20.76 1.11
C MET A 29 -34.06 21.87 0.33
N GLN A 30 -35.40 21.83 0.31
CA GLN A 30 -36.20 22.86 -0.36
C GLN A 30 -36.01 24.24 0.28
N GLN A 31 -35.95 24.32 1.59
CA GLN A 31 -35.70 25.57 2.29
C GLN A 31 -34.31 26.14 2.03
N ALA A 32 -33.28 25.28 1.95
CA ALA A 32 -31.94 25.68 1.61
C ALA A 32 -31.85 26.21 0.17
N LYS A 33 -32.50 25.54 -0.81
CA LYS A 33 -32.61 26.02 -2.20
C LYS A 33 -33.28 27.39 -2.29
N LEU A 34 -34.35 27.58 -1.57
CA LEU A 34 -35.07 28.85 -1.53
C LEU A 34 -34.22 29.99 -0.93
N GLU A 35 -33.42 29.69 0.09
CA GLU A 35 -32.51 30.68 0.68
C GLU A 35 -31.34 31.00 -0.27
N LEU A 36 -30.80 30.01 -0.99
CA LEU A 36 -29.78 30.21 -2.04
C LEU A 36 -30.33 31.12 -3.16
N TYR A 37 -31.54 30.85 -3.63
CA TYR A 37 -32.20 31.65 -4.63
C TYR A 37 -32.41 33.11 -4.15
N ASN A 38 -32.83 33.32 -2.90
CA ASN A 38 -32.98 34.65 -2.29
C ASN A 38 -31.62 35.40 -2.18
N ARG A 39 -30.51 34.70 -2.17
CA ARG A 39 -29.14 35.27 -2.22
C ARG A 39 -28.64 35.50 -3.64
N GLY A 40 -29.45 35.24 -4.65
CA GLY A 40 -29.08 35.41 -6.06
C GLY A 40 -28.22 34.25 -6.61
N VAL A 41 -28.22 33.10 -5.93
CA VAL A 41 -27.54 31.88 -6.39
C VAL A 41 -28.58 31.00 -7.07
N ASP A 42 -28.61 31.04 -8.42
CA ASP A 42 -29.51 30.24 -9.23
C ASP A 42 -28.95 28.81 -9.46
N ASP A 43 -29.78 27.94 -10.05
CA ASP A 43 -29.41 26.55 -10.29
C ASP A 43 -28.17 26.41 -11.18
N LYS A 44 -27.92 27.35 -12.07
CA LYS A 44 -26.74 27.33 -12.95
C LYS A 44 -25.47 27.64 -12.15
N ILE A 45 -25.50 28.64 -11.29
CA ILE A 45 -24.39 29.01 -10.42
C ILE A 45 -24.11 27.86 -9.45
N ILE A 46 -25.14 27.18 -8.95
CA ILE A 46 -24.99 25.99 -8.10
C ILE A 46 -24.24 24.87 -8.84
N ALA A 47 -24.65 24.60 -10.09
CA ALA A 47 -24.01 23.57 -10.93
C ALA A 47 -22.53 23.89 -11.17
N ASP A 48 -22.22 25.14 -11.56
CA ASP A 48 -20.83 25.58 -11.81
C ASP A 48 -19.95 25.47 -10.57
N ILE A 49 -20.46 25.84 -9.38
CA ILE A 49 -19.73 25.69 -8.10
C ILE A 49 -19.50 24.23 -7.75
N MET A 50 -20.48 23.37 -7.99
CA MET A 50 -20.34 21.93 -7.71
C MET A 50 -19.32 21.27 -8.64
N GLU A 51 -19.34 21.62 -9.93
CA GLU A 51 -18.37 21.15 -10.91
C GLU A 51 -16.94 21.58 -10.53
N GLU A 52 -16.75 22.86 -10.17
CA GLU A 52 -15.45 23.37 -9.72
C GLU A 52 -14.94 22.62 -8.46
N LYS A 53 -15.82 22.37 -7.50
CA LYS A 53 -15.46 21.62 -6.27
C LYS A 53 -15.12 20.16 -6.58
N GLU A 54 -15.86 19.52 -7.46
CA GLU A 54 -15.59 18.15 -7.89
C GLU A 54 -14.24 18.06 -8.62
N GLU A 55 -13.97 18.96 -9.55
CA GLU A 55 -12.66 19.04 -10.19
C GLU A 55 -11.52 19.30 -9.20
N ALA A 56 -11.72 20.21 -8.25
CA ALA A 56 -10.72 20.50 -7.23
C ALA A 56 -10.47 19.30 -6.32
N PHE A 57 -11.51 18.54 -5.99
CA PHE A 57 -11.42 17.30 -5.23
C PHE A 57 -10.65 16.22 -6.01
N MET A 58 -10.99 16.01 -7.29
CA MET A 58 -10.30 15.07 -8.17
C MET A 58 -8.82 15.43 -8.33
N ARG A 59 -8.49 16.70 -8.53
CA ARG A 59 -7.09 17.17 -8.59
C ARG A 59 -6.33 16.86 -7.29
N ARG A 60 -6.96 16.99 -6.12
CA ARG A 60 -6.35 16.66 -4.82
C ARG A 60 -6.12 15.16 -4.67
N LEU A 61 -7.08 14.34 -5.10
CA LEU A 61 -6.94 12.88 -5.09
C LEU A 61 -5.78 12.43 -6.00
N ASP A 62 -5.72 12.95 -7.21
CA ASP A 62 -4.63 12.65 -8.15
C ASP A 62 -3.26 13.08 -7.60
N ALA A 63 -3.18 14.25 -6.99
CA ALA A 63 -1.95 14.72 -6.37
C ALA A 63 -1.53 13.82 -5.19
N ALA A 64 -2.47 13.40 -4.36
CA ALA A 64 -2.21 12.47 -3.25
C ALA A 64 -1.76 11.10 -3.77
N ALA A 65 -2.42 10.56 -4.79
CA ALA A 65 -2.05 9.29 -5.41
C ALA A 65 -0.64 9.33 -6.02
N ARG A 66 -0.29 10.39 -6.74
CA ARG A 66 1.06 10.59 -7.30
C ARG A 66 2.13 10.72 -6.19
N ALA A 67 1.81 11.43 -5.11
CA ALA A 67 2.73 11.58 -3.98
C ALA A 67 2.98 10.23 -3.28
N GLU A 68 1.94 9.41 -3.11
CA GLU A 68 2.07 8.07 -2.54
C GLU A 68 2.88 7.14 -3.46
N GLN A 69 2.61 7.17 -4.75
CA GLN A 69 3.38 6.40 -5.73
C GLN A 69 4.85 6.77 -5.72
N ALA A 70 5.18 8.06 -5.68
CA ALA A 70 6.56 8.53 -5.58
C ALA A 70 7.25 8.08 -4.28
N ARG A 71 6.52 8.02 -3.16
CA ARG A 71 7.03 7.46 -1.89
C ARG A 71 7.32 5.96 -2.01
N MET A 72 6.41 5.22 -2.63
CA MET A 72 6.59 3.79 -2.86
C MET A 72 7.77 3.50 -3.78
N ASP A 73 7.94 4.27 -4.86
CA ASP A 73 9.05 4.12 -5.79
C ASP A 73 10.39 4.40 -5.09
N LYS A 74 10.47 5.46 -4.31
CA LYS A 74 11.67 5.79 -3.51
C LYS A 74 11.99 4.71 -2.47
N ARG A 75 10.96 4.10 -1.85
CA ARG A 75 11.12 2.96 -0.95
C ARG A 75 11.64 1.73 -1.70
N ASN A 76 11.08 1.45 -2.86
CA ASN A 76 11.47 0.33 -3.70
C ASN A 76 12.91 0.44 -4.19
N GLU A 77 13.36 1.64 -4.59
CA GLU A 77 14.75 1.91 -4.96
C GLU A 77 15.72 1.66 -3.80
N ARG A 78 15.38 2.11 -2.59
CA ARG A 78 16.18 1.80 -1.40
C ARG A 78 16.27 0.31 -1.14
N ASN A 79 15.13 -0.38 -1.19
CA ASN A 79 15.06 -1.81 -0.91
C ASN A 79 15.90 -2.63 -1.88
N ARG A 80 16.00 -2.20 -3.13
CA ARG A 80 16.71 -2.88 -4.21
C ARG A 80 18.18 -3.18 -3.88
N ASN A 81 18.84 -2.24 -3.21
CA ASN A 81 20.26 -2.28 -2.90
C ASN A 81 20.58 -2.81 -1.50
N ILE A 82 19.55 -3.16 -0.70
CA ILE A 82 19.76 -3.72 0.63
C ILE A 82 20.21 -5.17 0.49
N SER A 83 21.39 -5.49 1.06
CA SER A 83 21.96 -6.83 1.10
C SER A 83 21.74 -7.50 2.45
N TYR A 84 21.85 -8.82 2.49
CA TYR A 84 22.06 -9.56 3.73
C TYR A 84 23.45 -9.26 4.28
N LYS A 85 23.59 -9.35 5.60
CA LYS A 85 24.89 -9.38 6.24
C LYS A 85 25.59 -10.71 5.95
N TRP A 86 26.92 -10.72 5.92
CA TRP A 86 27.69 -11.93 5.58
C TRP A 86 27.35 -13.14 6.46
N TRP A 87 27.13 -12.93 7.76
CA TRP A 87 26.78 -14.00 8.70
C TRP A 87 25.36 -14.56 8.45
N GLU A 88 24.41 -13.75 7.98
CA GLU A 88 23.07 -14.20 7.59
C GLU A 88 23.14 -15.12 6.38
N MET A 89 24.02 -14.81 5.42
CA MET A 89 24.26 -15.66 4.24
C MET A 89 24.94 -16.96 4.65
N LEU A 90 25.92 -16.91 5.55
CA LEU A 90 26.57 -18.10 6.07
C LEU A 90 25.57 -19.02 6.79
N PHE A 91 24.67 -18.44 7.58
CA PHE A 91 23.63 -19.18 8.27
C PHE A 91 22.69 -19.86 7.28
N MET A 92 22.23 -19.16 6.25
CA MET A 92 21.41 -19.73 5.19
C MET A 92 22.12 -20.85 4.44
N PHE A 93 23.43 -20.72 4.18
CA PHE A 93 24.26 -21.72 3.54
C PHE A 93 24.36 -22.99 4.40
N MET A 94 24.65 -22.86 5.70
CA MET A 94 24.79 -24.01 6.60
C MET A 94 23.47 -24.77 6.81
N PHE A 95 22.36 -24.07 6.88
CA PHE A 95 21.05 -24.65 7.14
C PHE A 95 20.24 -24.92 5.85
N ALA A 96 20.83 -24.77 4.67
CA ALA A 96 20.17 -24.97 3.39
C ALA A 96 19.36 -26.27 3.30
N PRO A 97 19.91 -27.47 3.61
CA PRO A 97 19.18 -28.72 3.50
C PRO A 97 17.98 -28.80 4.44
N PHE A 98 18.09 -28.21 5.63
CA PHE A 98 16.96 -28.16 6.57
C PHE A 98 15.83 -27.27 6.06
N TYR A 99 16.15 -26.30 5.23
CA TYR A 99 15.18 -25.40 4.64
C TYR A 99 14.32 -26.09 3.57
N LEU A 100 14.90 -27.04 2.83
CA LEU A 100 14.19 -27.83 1.83
C LEU A 100 13.40 -28.99 2.46
N PHE A 101 14.01 -29.72 3.42
CA PHE A 101 13.44 -30.98 3.91
C PHE A 101 12.50 -30.82 5.12
N LYS A 102 12.65 -29.77 5.94
CA LYS A 102 11.86 -29.59 7.17
C LYS A 102 11.29 -28.19 7.31
N ARG A 103 10.35 -27.85 6.43
CA ARG A 103 9.59 -26.61 6.49
C ARG A 103 8.89 -26.37 7.84
N HIS A 104 8.77 -27.38 8.69
CA HIS A 104 8.06 -27.33 9.96
C HIS A 104 8.95 -27.05 11.20
N TYR A 105 10.29 -27.11 11.09
CA TYR A 105 11.17 -27.01 12.25
C TYR A 105 11.91 -25.66 12.36
N LEU A 106 11.95 -24.87 11.32
CA LEU A 106 12.49 -23.50 11.42
C LEU A 106 11.34 -22.54 11.69
N PRO A 107 11.46 -21.64 12.69
CA PRO A 107 10.47 -20.59 12.90
C PRO A 107 10.26 -19.86 11.56
N SER A 108 9.03 -19.86 11.08
CA SER A 108 8.67 -19.26 9.77
C SER A 108 9.02 -17.77 9.67
N ASP A 109 9.34 -17.17 10.79
CA ASP A 109 9.54 -15.73 10.96
C ASP A 109 11.01 -15.30 10.93
N PHE A 110 11.95 -16.27 11.00
CA PHE A 110 13.38 -15.92 11.04
C PHE A 110 13.90 -15.32 9.73
N PHE A 111 13.30 -15.71 8.60
CA PHE A 111 13.61 -15.11 7.30
C PHE A 111 12.31 -14.78 6.55
N PRO A 112 12.18 -13.56 6.02
CA PRO A 112 11.01 -13.20 5.23
C PRO A 112 10.84 -14.17 4.06
N LYS A 113 9.62 -14.57 3.78
CA LYS A 113 9.31 -15.51 2.67
C LYS A 113 9.86 -14.94 1.37
N LEU A 114 10.40 -15.78 0.49
CA LEU A 114 10.91 -15.37 -0.84
C LEU A 114 9.88 -14.53 -1.61
N LYS A 115 8.60 -14.88 -1.50
CA LYS A 115 7.50 -14.13 -2.09
C LYS A 115 7.41 -12.69 -1.55
N GLN A 116 7.66 -12.50 -0.25
CA GLN A 116 7.62 -11.19 0.40
C GLN A 116 8.81 -10.34 -0.05
N LEU A 117 10.03 -10.90 -0.14
CA LEU A 117 11.20 -10.18 -0.66
C LEU A 117 10.97 -9.67 -2.09
N LYS A 118 10.32 -10.47 -2.93
CA LYS A 118 9.97 -10.08 -4.29
C LYS A 118 8.89 -9.00 -4.31
N ALA A 119 7.87 -9.12 -3.46
CA ALA A 119 6.79 -8.14 -3.36
C ALA A 119 7.30 -6.77 -2.88
N GLU A 120 8.24 -6.76 -1.93
CA GLU A 120 8.84 -5.54 -1.37
C GLU A 120 10.07 -5.04 -2.16
N LYS A 121 10.35 -5.63 -3.34
CA LYS A 121 11.45 -5.23 -4.26
C LYS A 121 12.86 -5.33 -3.63
N TYR A 122 13.10 -6.29 -2.76
CA TYR A 122 14.44 -6.61 -2.22
C TYR A 122 15.21 -7.50 -3.19
N ASP A 123 15.53 -6.99 -4.39
CA ASP A 123 16.10 -7.79 -5.48
C ASP A 123 17.46 -8.40 -5.10
N LEU A 124 18.33 -7.64 -4.43
CA LEU A 124 19.65 -8.10 -4.02
C LEU A 124 19.54 -9.20 -2.93
N LYS A 125 18.72 -8.99 -1.89
CA LYS A 125 18.47 -10.01 -0.87
C LYS A 125 17.86 -11.28 -1.47
N PHE A 126 16.94 -11.13 -2.40
CA PHE A 126 16.32 -12.27 -3.08
C PHE A 126 17.37 -13.12 -3.81
N ARG A 127 18.23 -12.50 -4.61
CA ARG A 127 19.33 -13.18 -5.31
C ARG A 127 20.32 -13.82 -4.36
N GLN A 128 20.79 -13.09 -3.36
CA GLN A 128 21.72 -13.59 -2.34
C GLN A 128 21.16 -14.82 -1.62
N ARG A 129 19.87 -14.80 -1.28
CA ARG A 129 19.21 -15.92 -0.62
C ARG A 129 19.16 -17.16 -1.50
N ILE A 130 18.78 -17.02 -2.76
CA ILE A 130 18.76 -18.14 -3.71
C ILE A 130 20.16 -18.72 -3.87
N ILE A 131 21.17 -17.88 -4.08
CA ILE A 131 22.56 -18.33 -4.27
C ILE A 131 23.06 -19.04 -3.00
N SER A 132 22.83 -18.49 -1.80
CA SER A 132 23.26 -19.11 -0.55
C SER A 132 22.61 -20.47 -0.30
N LEU A 133 21.32 -20.62 -0.59
CA LEU A 133 20.61 -21.89 -0.45
C LEU A 133 21.12 -22.92 -1.47
N LEU A 134 21.24 -22.57 -2.73
CA LEU A 134 21.73 -23.48 -3.76
C LEU A 134 23.18 -23.91 -3.49
N ALA A 135 24.06 -22.97 -3.13
CA ALA A 135 25.45 -23.28 -2.79
C ALA A 135 25.54 -24.16 -1.55
N GLY A 136 24.70 -23.92 -0.53
CA GLY A 136 24.62 -24.75 0.67
C GLY A 136 24.17 -26.17 0.37
N ASP A 137 23.11 -26.34 -0.43
CA ASP A 137 22.62 -27.67 -0.82
C ASP A 137 23.66 -28.43 -1.63
N MET A 138 24.35 -27.80 -2.58
CA MET A 138 25.44 -28.40 -3.35
C MET A 138 26.60 -28.83 -2.45
N ALA A 139 26.98 -28.01 -1.47
CA ALA A 139 28.04 -28.34 -0.53
C ALA A 139 27.66 -29.56 0.35
N TRP A 140 26.42 -29.63 0.82
CA TRP A 140 25.95 -30.77 1.61
C TRP A 140 25.85 -32.06 0.80
N ILE A 141 25.41 -31.99 -0.47
CA ILE A 141 25.41 -33.14 -1.39
C ILE A 141 26.85 -33.64 -1.61
N PHE A 142 27.82 -32.72 -1.77
CA PHE A 142 29.21 -33.07 -1.94
C PHE A 142 29.79 -33.71 -0.67
N ILE A 143 29.54 -33.19 0.52
CA ILE A 143 29.94 -33.75 1.80
C ILE A 143 29.36 -35.16 1.98
N TYR A 144 28.07 -35.34 1.67
CA TYR A 144 27.41 -36.63 1.74
C TYR A 144 28.04 -37.65 0.76
N TRP A 145 28.36 -37.21 -0.46
CA TRP A 145 29.00 -38.07 -1.48
C TRP A 145 30.40 -38.51 -1.01
N VAL A 146 31.21 -37.60 -0.51
CA VAL A 146 32.54 -37.90 0.06
C VAL A 146 32.41 -38.88 1.21
N TYR A 147 31.55 -38.60 2.19
CA TYR A 147 31.31 -39.46 3.35
C TYR A 147 30.92 -40.89 2.91
N TYR A 148 29.99 -41.00 1.97
CA TYR A 148 29.54 -42.30 1.46
C TYR A 148 30.65 -43.06 0.74
N SER A 149 31.48 -42.35 -0.02
CA SER A 149 32.63 -42.97 -0.72
C SER A 149 33.68 -43.50 0.24
N PHE A 150 33.88 -42.83 1.38
CA PHE A 150 34.85 -43.31 2.39
C PHE A 150 34.33 -44.48 3.26
N ILE A 151 33.03 -44.60 3.47
CA ILE A 151 32.44 -45.70 4.25
C ILE A 151 32.29 -46.98 3.44
N LYS A 152 32.17 -46.89 2.12
CA LYS A 152 31.90 -48.02 1.24
C LYS A 152 33.19 -48.67 0.70
N ASN A 153 34.35 -48.02 0.87
CA ASN A 153 35.67 -48.58 0.59
C ASN A 153 36.34 -49.03 1.89
#